data_7b48674d54795fdb4b9ae351fe40dd3e
#
_entry.id   7b48674d54795fdb4b9ae351fe40dd3e
#
_cell.length_a   1.000
_cell.length_b   1.000
_cell.length_c   1.000
_cell.angle_alpha   90.00
_cell.angle_beta   90.00
_cell.angle_gamma   90.00
#
_symmetry.space_group_name_H-M   'P 1'
#
loop_
_entity.id
_entity.type
_entity.pdbx_description
1 polymer ?
#
loop_
_entity_poly.entity_id
_entity_poly.type
_entity_poly.pdbx_seq_one_letter_code
_entity_poly.pdbx_strand_id
1 'polypeptide(L)'
;MNLNQFGETVRLGVLGLGCRGYSQLKVLLDMPDVEITAVSDAYQDRVERAQKAVEAARGKKPFGTTVAMECMDRADVDAVIIMTGWETHIPLAIQAMRLGKRPAMEVGGATNLEECWQMVRTSEETGVPVMLLENCCYGETELTLQNMIRQGVFGTIVHCAGAYSHDLRDEIGNGDMNRHYRQAHFMHRNGELYPTHELGPIANYLNINRGNRMLSLTSMASKACGMHEWLEKHRPDSPLAKSVFNEGDIVTTLIKCAGGETIQLTHDCTLPRPYSRGGVIRGTKGMWMEDGRSIFLEGITPEDPTYWTHRAEPDKKYMEQYRHPLWREYREFGVRGNHDGMDYLVLRAFVESVQNQSEPPIDVYDAASWLSITCLTEASIATGSAPVAIPDFTAGRWCLPRKNPARAPFDLD
;
A
#
# COMPACT_ATOMS: atom_id res chain seq x y z
N MET A 1 9.14 22.33 9.86
CA MET A 1 9.35 20.88 10.02
C MET A 1 10.81 20.60 9.70
N ASN A 2 11.53 19.81 10.45
CA ASN A 2 12.98 19.60 10.19
C ASN A 2 13.24 18.11 9.96
N LEU A 3 13.26 17.69 8.69
CA LEU A 3 13.53 16.30 8.29
C LEU A 3 14.95 15.82 8.63
N ASN A 4 15.82 16.72 9.13
CA ASN A 4 17.14 16.38 9.66
C ASN A 4 17.14 16.09 11.18
N GLN A 5 16.01 16.15 11.85
CA GLN A 5 15.91 15.70 13.24
C GLN A 5 15.69 14.21 13.28
N PHE A 6 16.69 13.49 13.79
CA PHE A 6 16.62 12.06 14.05
C PHE A 6 16.42 11.85 15.56
N GLY A 7 15.53 10.91 15.90
CA GLY A 7 15.25 10.56 17.29
C GLY A 7 16.25 9.54 17.88
N GLU A 8 15.83 8.87 18.93
CA GLU A 8 16.59 7.75 19.48
C GLU A 8 16.70 6.61 18.47
N THR A 9 17.79 5.85 18.55
CA THR A 9 18.03 4.72 17.65
C THR A 9 16.96 3.63 17.81
N VAL A 10 16.29 3.26 16.73
CA VAL A 10 15.35 2.15 16.67
C VAL A 10 16.06 0.89 16.16
N ARG A 11 15.97 -0.19 16.94
CA ARG A 11 16.57 -1.49 16.62
C ARG A 11 15.53 -2.35 15.89
N LEU A 12 15.79 -2.65 14.62
CA LEU A 12 14.83 -3.30 13.73
C LEU A 12 15.22 -4.75 13.43
N GLY A 13 14.19 -5.63 13.44
CA GLY A 13 14.21 -6.91 12.77
C GLY A 13 13.56 -6.80 11.39
N VAL A 14 14.19 -7.34 10.33
CA VAL A 14 13.65 -7.34 8.96
C VAL A 14 13.32 -8.77 8.54
N LEU A 15 12.04 -9.02 8.25
CA LEU A 15 11.50 -10.33 7.87
C LEU A 15 11.12 -10.31 6.38
N GLY A 16 11.68 -11.24 5.61
CA GLY A 16 11.52 -11.28 4.15
C GLY A 16 12.56 -10.42 3.43
N LEU A 17 13.46 -11.07 2.71
CA LEU A 17 14.63 -10.46 2.07
C LEU A 17 14.67 -10.76 0.55
N GLY A 18 13.48 -10.93 -0.03
CA GLY A 18 13.27 -11.00 -1.48
C GLY A 18 13.63 -9.69 -2.17
N CYS A 19 13.19 -9.48 -3.41
CA CYS A 19 13.50 -8.24 -4.15
C CYS A 19 13.06 -7.00 -3.38
N ARG A 20 11.80 -6.95 -2.94
CA ARG A 20 11.25 -5.81 -2.20
C ARG A 20 11.92 -5.62 -0.85
N GLY A 21 11.99 -6.66 -0.03
CA GLY A 21 12.57 -6.57 1.33
C GLY A 21 14.05 -6.19 1.32
N TYR A 22 14.82 -6.70 0.37
CA TYR A 22 16.23 -6.32 0.23
C TYR A 22 16.40 -4.86 -0.26
N SER A 23 15.49 -4.39 -1.11
CA SER A 23 15.46 -2.99 -1.53
C SER A 23 15.15 -2.05 -0.36
N GLN A 24 14.15 -2.38 0.46
CA GLN A 24 13.78 -1.60 1.65
C GLN A 24 14.86 -1.65 2.73
N LEU A 25 15.53 -2.79 2.92
CA LEU A 25 16.69 -2.88 3.81
C LEU A 25 17.75 -1.82 3.48
N LYS A 26 18.01 -1.57 2.19
CA LYS A 26 18.97 -0.53 1.79
C LYS A 26 18.48 0.87 2.14
N VAL A 27 17.20 1.15 1.97
CA VAL A 27 16.61 2.45 2.39
C VAL A 27 16.73 2.65 3.89
N LEU A 28 16.49 1.61 4.70
CA LEU A 28 16.68 1.65 6.15
C LEU A 28 18.13 1.89 6.56
N LEU A 29 19.08 1.34 5.81
CA LEU A 29 20.52 1.55 6.05
C LEU A 29 20.96 3.00 5.77
N ASP A 30 20.20 3.79 5.03
CA ASP A 30 20.46 5.22 4.83
C ASP A 30 19.94 6.11 6.00
N MET A 31 19.24 5.52 6.98
CA MET A 31 18.70 6.23 8.13
C MET A 31 19.67 6.12 9.32
N PRO A 32 20.24 7.24 9.82
CA PRO A 32 21.28 7.21 10.86
C PRO A 32 20.79 6.75 12.24
N ASP A 33 19.49 6.88 12.49
CA ASP A 33 18.78 6.49 13.73
C ASP A 33 18.10 5.12 13.64
N VAL A 34 18.53 4.28 12.69
CA VAL A 34 18.07 2.90 12.54
C VAL A 34 19.25 1.95 12.66
N GLU A 35 19.14 0.95 13.51
CA GLU A 35 20.05 -0.19 13.60
C GLU A 35 19.32 -1.47 13.18
N ILE A 36 19.86 -2.20 12.19
CA ILE A 36 19.35 -3.52 11.81
C ILE A 36 20.05 -4.55 12.67
N THR A 37 19.37 -5.06 13.70
CA THR A 37 19.93 -6.02 14.65
C THR A 37 19.68 -7.46 14.25
N ALA A 38 18.59 -7.73 13.49
CA ALA A 38 18.24 -9.07 13.05
C ALA A 38 17.62 -9.07 11.64
N VAL A 39 17.85 -10.13 10.89
CA VAL A 39 17.29 -10.36 9.56
C VAL A 39 16.82 -11.81 9.42
N SER A 40 15.69 -12.03 8.73
CA SER A 40 15.15 -13.37 8.50
C SER A 40 14.53 -13.51 7.11
N ASP A 41 14.76 -14.65 6.48
CA ASP A 41 14.07 -15.09 5.25
C ASP A 41 14.04 -16.63 5.23
N ALA A 42 13.05 -17.24 4.63
CA ALA A 42 12.96 -18.68 4.47
C ALA A 42 14.16 -19.29 3.71
N TYR A 43 14.91 -18.46 2.99
CA TYR A 43 16.06 -18.87 2.17
C TYR A 43 17.36 -18.35 2.76
N GLN A 44 18.26 -19.25 3.14
CA GLN A 44 19.53 -18.95 3.78
C GLN A 44 20.43 -18.01 2.94
N ASP A 45 20.44 -18.18 1.61
CA ASP A 45 21.21 -17.31 0.69
C ASP A 45 20.78 -15.84 0.76
N ARG A 46 19.47 -15.57 0.97
CA ARG A 46 18.94 -14.22 1.15
C ARG A 46 19.34 -13.63 2.50
N VAL A 47 19.33 -14.44 3.56
CA VAL A 47 19.80 -14.06 4.90
C VAL A 47 21.26 -13.62 4.85
N GLU A 48 22.14 -14.46 4.27
CA GLU A 48 23.57 -14.17 4.15
C GLU A 48 23.86 -12.92 3.32
N ARG A 49 23.11 -12.72 2.22
CA ARG A 49 23.20 -11.50 1.41
C ARG A 49 22.85 -10.26 2.22
N ALA A 50 21.78 -10.31 2.99
CA ALA A 50 21.35 -9.19 3.84
C ALA A 50 22.36 -8.92 4.96
N GLN A 51 22.86 -9.96 5.64
CA GLN A 51 23.91 -9.83 6.67
C GLN A 51 25.16 -9.11 6.12
N LYS A 52 25.63 -9.52 4.94
CA LYS A 52 26.79 -8.88 4.28
C LYS A 52 26.54 -7.40 3.96
N ALA A 53 25.32 -7.07 3.50
CA ALA A 53 24.97 -5.69 3.20
C ALA A 53 24.93 -4.79 4.45
N VAL A 54 24.35 -5.30 5.55
CA VAL A 54 24.30 -4.57 6.83
C VAL A 54 25.71 -4.40 7.41
N GLU A 55 26.52 -5.47 7.42
CA GLU A 55 27.90 -5.45 7.92
C GLU A 55 28.77 -4.45 7.13
N ALA A 56 28.63 -4.45 5.79
CA ALA A 56 29.36 -3.49 4.95
C ALA A 56 28.95 -2.03 5.19
N ALA A 57 27.67 -1.77 5.45
CA ALA A 57 27.16 -0.43 5.69
C ALA A 57 27.37 0.10 7.12
N ARG A 58 27.35 -0.79 8.11
CA ARG A 58 27.33 -0.44 9.56
C ARG A 58 28.48 -1.01 10.38
N GLY A 59 29.37 -1.84 9.78
CA GLY A 59 30.51 -2.44 10.45
C GLY A 59 30.17 -3.56 11.44
N LYS A 60 28.88 -3.92 11.57
CA LYS A 60 28.41 -4.95 12.51
C LYS A 60 27.46 -5.90 11.77
N LYS A 61 27.74 -7.20 11.86
CA LYS A 61 26.88 -8.23 11.27
C LYS A 61 25.64 -8.45 12.15
N PRO A 62 24.42 -8.35 11.59
CA PRO A 62 23.19 -8.61 12.35
C PRO A 62 23.03 -10.12 12.60
N PHE A 63 22.20 -10.47 13.58
CA PHE A 63 21.72 -11.85 13.71
C PHE A 63 20.97 -12.26 12.45
N GLY A 64 21.16 -13.47 11.96
CA GLY A 64 20.52 -13.99 10.76
C GLY A 64 19.94 -15.38 10.98
N THR A 65 18.71 -15.61 10.58
CA THR A 65 18.00 -16.88 10.77
C THR A 65 17.01 -17.14 9.65
N THR A 66 16.65 -18.40 9.43
CA THR A 66 15.55 -18.80 8.56
C THR A 66 14.21 -18.93 9.31
N VAL A 67 14.17 -18.66 10.60
CA VAL A 67 12.98 -18.76 11.46
C VAL A 67 12.57 -17.37 11.93
N ALA A 68 11.47 -16.85 11.40
CA ALA A 68 11.00 -15.48 11.70
C ALA A 68 10.83 -15.21 13.21
N MET A 69 10.32 -16.21 13.98
CA MET A 69 10.15 -16.07 15.42
C MET A 69 11.46 -15.80 16.15
N GLU A 70 12.56 -16.46 15.77
CA GLU A 70 13.88 -16.23 16.39
C GLU A 70 14.39 -14.80 16.16
N CYS A 71 13.99 -14.17 15.03
CA CYS A 71 14.29 -12.78 14.76
C CYS A 71 13.45 -11.84 15.65
N MET A 72 12.14 -12.10 15.76
CA MET A 72 11.21 -11.26 16.51
C MET A 72 11.37 -11.33 18.03
N ASP A 73 11.69 -12.50 18.58
CA ASP A 73 11.77 -12.74 20.04
C ASP A 73 13.07 -12.23 20.68
N ARG A 74 13.92 -11.56 19.92
CA ARG A 74 15.18 -11.02 20.43
C ARG A 74 14.96 -9.80 21.33
N ALA A 75 15.76 -9.72 22.41
CA ALA A 75 15.74 -8.57 23.32
C ALA A 75 16.35 -7.30 22.70
N ASP A 76 17.18 -7.44 21.64
CA ASP A 76 17.77 -6.33 20.90
C ASP A 76 16.99 -5.95 19.63
N VAL A 77 15.71 -6.30 19.55
CA VAL A 77 14.76 -5.87 18.51
C VAL A 77 13.63 -5.10 19.18
N ASP A 78 13.40 -3.85 18.76
CA ASP A 78 12.32 -2.98 19.26
C ASP A 78 11.06 -3.11 18.40
N ALA A 79 11.27 -3.21 17.09
CA ALA A 79 10.19 -3.28 16.11
C ALA A 79 10.59 -4.15 14.92
N VAL A 80 9.61 -4.59 14.13
CA VAL A 80 9.85 -5.48 12.99
C VAL A 80 9.20 -4.96 11.72
N ILE A 81 9.89 -5.16 10.59
CA ILE A 81 9.38 -4.86 9.27
C ILE A 81 9.18 -6.17 8.52
N ILE A 82 7.94 -6.42 8.10
CA ILE A 82 7.47 -7.68 7.50
C ILE A 82 7.30 -7.47 6.00
N MET A 83 8.13 -8.14 5.19
CA MET A 83 8.18 -8.05 3.73
C MET A 83 8.22 -9.44 3.08
N THR A 84 7.49 -10.36 3.67
CA THR A 84 7.40 -11.78 3.28
C THR A 84 6.39 -11.99 2.15
N GLY A 85 5.88 -13.19 1.94
CA GLY A 85 4.71 -13.44 1.09
C GLY A 85 3.42 -12.95 1.75
N TRP A 86 2.42 -12.59 0.95
CA TRP A 86 1.15 -12.00 1.42
C TRP A 86 0.48 -12.85 2.50
N GLU A 87 0.50 -14.16 2.34
CA GLU A 87 -0.11 -15.13 3.26
C GLU A 87 0.49 -15.11 4.68
N THR A 88 1.65 -14.50 4.85
CA THR A 88 2.35 -14.46 6.15
C THR A 88 2.37 -13.08 6.80
N HIS A 89 1.97 -12.01 6.10
CA HIS A 89 2.01 -10.64 6.61
C HIS A 89 1.22 -10.50 7.92
N ILE A 90 -0.08 -10.78 7.90
CA ILE A 90 -0.95 -10.64 9.06
C ILE A 90 -0.58 -11.63 10.18
N PRO A 91 -0.36 -12.93 9.90
CA PRO A 91 0.09 -13.87 10.94
C PRO A 91 1.35 -13.44 11.67
N LEU A 92 2.38 -12.95 10.96
CA LEU A 92 3.61 -12.47 11.57
C LEU A 92 3.41 -11.17 12.35
N ALA A 93 2.56 -10.24 11.85
CA ALA A 93 2.20 -9.04 12.59
C ALA A 93 1.52 -9.35 13.94
N ILE A 94 0.59 -10.31 13.94
CA ILE A 94 -0.07 -10.80 15.16
C ILE A 94 0.95 -11.38 16.14
N GLN A 95 1.89 -12.19 15.67
CA GLN A 95 2.94 -12.77 16.52
C GLN A 95 3.85 -11.68 17.09
N ALA A 96 4.28 -10.70 16.28
CA ALA A 96 5.09 -9.58 16.73
C ALA A 96 4.39 -8.76 17.84
N MET A 97 3.11 -8.45 17.67
CA MET A 97 2.33 -7.74 18.68
C MET A 97 2.25 -8.51 20.02
N ARG A 98 2.06 -9.83 19.97
CA ARG A 98 2.06 -10.70 21.18
C ARG A 98 3.39 -10.73 21.90
N LEU A 99 4.50 -10.50 21.19
CA LEU A 99 5.84 -10.33 21.74
C LEU A 99 6.13 -8.89 22.21
N GLY A 100 5.15 -7.98 22.12
CA GLY A 100 5.31 -6.57 22.44
C GLY A 100 6.15 -5.79 21.42
N LYS A 101 6.39 -6.35 20.22
CA LYS A 101 7.15 -5.71 19.15
C LYS A 101 6.19 -4.99 18.20
N ARG A 102 6.50 -3.75 17.87
CA ARG A 102 5.69 -2.98 16.89
C ARG A 102 5.93 -3.49 15.47
N PRO A 103 4.95 -4.05 14.76
CA PRO A 103 5.12 -4.46 13.39
C PRO A 103 4.76 -3.35 12.40
N ALA A 104 5.55 -3.26 11.33
CA ALA A 104 5.12 -2.69 10.07
C ALA A 104 5.10 -3.80 9.01
N MET A 105 4.07 -3.87 8.20
CA MET A 105 3.96 -4.88 7.15
C MET A 105 3.81 -4.24 5.77
N GLU A 106 4.44 -4.87 4.79
CA GLU A 106 4.30 -4.52 3.39
C GLU A 106 2.86 -4.76 2.92
N VAL A 107 2.55 -4.11 1.82
CA VAL A 107 1.24 -4.16 1.18
C VAL A 107 0.96 -5.50 0.51
N GLY A 108 -0.31 -5.75 0.21
CA GLY A 108 -0.80 -6.98 -0.43
C GLY A 108 -2.30 -7.10 -0.24
N GLY A 109 -2.84 -8.30 -0.34
CA GLY A 109 -4.21 -8.62 0.00
C GLY A 109 -4.28 -9.63 1.16
N ALA A 110 -5.30 -9.53 1.99
CA ALA A 110 -5.53 -10.54 3.02
C ALA A 110 -5.90 -11.89 2.40
N THR A 111 -5.60 -12.98 3.09
CA THR A 111 -5.98 -14.33 2.66
C THR A 111 -7.38 -14.70 3.15
N ASN A 112 -7.82 -14.14 4.27
CA ASN A 112 -9.18 -14.30 4.79
C ASN A 112 -9.56 -13.14 5.72
N LEU A 113 -10.87 -12.96 5.96
CA LEU A 113 -11.38 -11.88 6.82
C LEU A 113 -11.07 -12.09 8.30
N GLU A 114 -11.00 -13.33 8.76
CA GLU A 114 -10.73 -13.61 10.17
C GLU A 114 -9.35 -13.13 10.59
N GLU A 115 -8.35 -13.24 9.72
CA GLU A 115 -7.02 -12.68 9.98
C GLU A 115 -7.06 -11.15 10.18
N CYS A 116 -7.85 -10.43 9.37
CA CYS A 116 -8.04 -8.99 9.56
C CYS A 116 -8.64 -8.67 10.93
N TRP A 117 -9.67 -9.42 11.37
CA TRP A 117 -10.26 -9.26 12.68
C TRP A 117 -9.30 -9.63 13.81
N GLN A 118 -8.54 -10.72 13.65
CA GLN A 118 -7.55 -11.13 14.66
C GLN A 118 -6.43 -10.10 14.81
N MET A 119 -5.98 -9.49 13.71
CA MET A 119 -4.99 -8.41 13.74
C MET A 119 -5.50 -7.21 14.55
N VAL A 120 -6.73 -6.76 14.28
CA VAL A 120 -7.34 -5.65 15.03
C VAL A 120 -7.50 -5.99 16.51
N ARG A 121 -8.07 -7.15 16.83
CA ARG A 121 -8.26 -7.59 18.24
C ARG A 121 -6.92 -7.71 18.96
N THR A 122 -5.90 -8.29 18.32
CA THR A 122 -4.57 -8.42 18.94
C THR A 122 -3.93 -7.06 19.20
N SER A 123 -4.07 -6.10 18.27
CA SER A 123 -3.59 -4.73 18.49
C SER A 123 -4.30 -4.07 19.66
N GLU A 124 -5.64 -4.20 19.77
CA GLU A 124 -6.44 -3.66 20.87
C GLU A 124 -6.12 -4.34 22.22
N GLU A 125 -5.94 -5.66 22.24
CA GLU A 125 -5.65 -6.44 23.45
C GLU A 125 -4.25 -6.17 23.98
N THR A 126 -3.27 -6.03 23.09
CA THR A 126 -1.84 -5.84 23.48
C THR A 126 -1.49 -4.37 23.66
N GLY A 127 -2.27 -3.45 23.08
CA GLY A 127 -1.93 -2.04 22.99
C GLY A 127 -0.74 -1.77 22.06
N VAL A 128 -0.34 -2.73 21.22
CA VAL A 128 0.76 -2.59 20.27
C VAL A 128 0.19 -2.22 18.91
N PRO A 129 0.49 -1.00 18.38
CA PRO A 129 -0.01 -0.57 17.09
C PRO A 129 0.70 -1.28 15.93
N VAL A 130 -0.01 -1.40 14.81
CA VAL A 130 0.47 -1.92 13.53
C VAL A 130 0.49 -0.82 12.49
N MET A 131 1.51 -0.77 11.64
CA MET A 131 1.53 0.10 10.46
C MET A 131 1.48 -0.72 9.17
N LEU A 132 0.61 -0.33 8.24
CA LEU A 132 0.70 -0.78 6.85
C LEU A 132 1.62 0.16 6.07
N LEU A 133 2.63 -0.41 5.39
CA LEU A 133 3.63 0.34 4.64
C LEU A 133 3.13 0.71 3.23
N GLU A 134 1.94 1.33 3.14
CA GLU A 134 1.41 1.80 1.86
C GLU A 134 2.12 3.08 1.42
N ASN A 135 3.15 2.91 0.60
CA ASN A 135 4.02 3.99 0.15
C ASN A 135 3.31 4.99 -0.78
N CYS A 136 2.26 4.57 -1.52
CA CYS A 136 1.53 5.47 -2.40
C CYS A 136 0.78 6.58 -1.64
N CYS A 137 0.45 6.37 -0.36
CA CYS A 137 -0.06 7.45 0.49
C CYS A 137 0.94 8.61 0.66
N TYR A 138 2.23 8.36 0.42
CA TYR A 138 3.31 9.34 0.49
C TYR A 138 3.75 9.88 -0.86
N GLY A 139 3.07 9.51 -1.95
CA GLY A 139 3.33 10.00 -3.29
C GLY A 139 3.18 11.52 -3.39
N GLU A 140 4.05 12.20 -4.16
CA GLU A 140 3.96 13.66 -4.34
C GLU A 140 2.62 14.07 -4.96
N THR A 141 2.17 13.32 -5.95
CA THR A 141 0.87 13.56 -6.59
C THR A 141 -0.27 13.34 -5.60
N GLU A 142 -0.28 12.22 -4.90
CA GLU A 142 -1.33 11.82 -3.97
C GLU A 142 -1.46 12.81 -2.81
N LEU A 143 -0.36 13.18 -2.18
CA LEU A 143 -0.38 14.18 -1.10
C LEU A 143 -0.75 15.58 -1.62
N THR A 144 -0.34 15.94 -2.84
CA THR A 144 -0.75 17.22 -3.45
C THR A 144 -2.26 17.25 -3.71
N LEU A 145 -2.82 16.15 -4.25
CA LEU A 145 -4.26 16.03 -4.46
C LEU A 145 -5.03 16.06 -3.14
N GLN A 146 -4.53 15.42 -2.09
CA GLN A 146 -5.11 15.49 -0.76
C GLN A 146 -5.12 16.93 -0.23
N ASN A 147 -4.02 17.67 -0.40
CA ASN A 147 -3.94 19.08 -0.02
C ASN A 147 -4.95 19.94 -0.82
N MET A 148 -5.14 19.68 -2.13
CA MET A 148 -6.15 20.34 -2.94
C MET A 148 -7.58 20.04 -2.46
N ILE A 149 -7.87 18.78 -2.10
CA ILE A 149 -9.17 18.37 -1.56
C ILE A 149 -9.45 19.09 -0.23
N ARG A 150 -8.48 19.13 0.67
CA ARG A 150 -8.58 19.83 1.97
C ARG A 150 -8.81 21.34 1.81
N GLN A 151 -8.27 21.94 0.77
CA GLN A 151 -8.49 23.33 0.43
C GLN A 151 -9.80 23.58 -0.35
N GLY A 152 -10.60 22.53 -0.60
CA GLY A 152 -11.90 22.62 -1.25
C GLY A 152 -11.83 22.91 -2.75
N VAL A 153 -10.69 22.70 -3.39
CA VAL A 153 -10.47 22.97 -4.83
C VAL A 153 -11.45 22.20 -5.72
N PHE A 154 -11.74 20.96 -5.37
CA PHE A 154 -12.69 20.11 -6.12
C PHE A 154 -14.14 20.23 -5.63
N GLY A 155 -14.40 21.03 -4.58
CA GLY A 155 -15.70 21.05 -3.91
C GLY A 155 -15.98 19.77 -3.12
N THR A 156 -17.22 19.33 -3.07
CA THR A 156 -17.60 18.05 -2.44
C THR A 156 -17.20 16.89 -3.35
N ILE A 157 -16.38 15.99 -2.86
CA ILE A 157 -16.00 14.79 -3.61
C ILE A 157 -17.18 13.83 -3.68
N VAL A 158 -17.46 13.30 -4.85
CA VAL A 158 -18.60 12.39 -5.09
C VAL A 158 -18.14 11.03 -5.62
N HIS A 159 -16.96 10.98 -6.25
CA HIS A 159 -16.42 9.74 -6.81
C HIS A 159 -14.90 9.81 -6.88
N CYS A 160 -14.25 8.68 -6.58
CA CYS A 160 -12.85 8.45 -6.86
C CYS A 160 -12.68 7.14 -7.64
N ALA A 161 -11.67 7.08 -8.51
CA ALA A 161 -11.23 5.83 -9.11
C ALA A 161 -9.73 5.66 -8.92
N GLY A 162 -9.31 4.40 -8.94
CA GLY A 162 -7.91 4.04 -8.92
C GLY A 162 -7.69 2.64 -9.47
N ALA A 163 -6.43 2.29 -9.75
CA ALA A 163 -6.07 1.03 -10.34
C ALA A 163 -4.69 0.55 -9.88
N TYR A 164 -4.51 -0.75 -9.77
CA TYR A 164 -3.18 -1.35 -9.85
C TYR A 164 -3.00 -1.93 -11.25
N SER A 165 -2.51 -1.10 -12.12
CA SER A 165 -2.35 -1.38 -13.53
C SER A 165 -0.88 -1.49 -13.87
N HIS A 166 -0.35 -2.73 -13.88
CA HIS A 166 1.07 -3.03 -13.99
C HIS A 166 1.29 -4.34 -14.74
N ASP A 167 1.96 -4.31 -15.88
CA ASP A 167 2.31 -5.55 -16.58
C ASP A 167 3.30 -6.38 -15.75
N LEU A 168 2.78 -7.38 -15.04
CA LEU A 168 3.54 -8.28 -14.18
C LEU A 168 3.71 -9.68 -14.76
N ARG A 169 3.41 -9.88 -16.04
CA ARG A 169 3.46 -11.22 -16.66
C ARG A 169 4.83 -11.88 -16.54
N ASP A 170 5.91 -11.11 -16.65
CA ASP A 170 7.28 -11.62 -16.49
C ASP A 170 7.53 -12.06 -15.03
N GLU A 171 7.16 -11.25 -14.04
CA GLU A 171 7.33 -11.58 -12.63
C GLU A 171 6.50 -12.82 -12.23
N ILE A 172 5.22 -12.85 -12.63
CA ILE A 172 4.30 -13.96 -12.33
C ILE A 172 4.72 -15.22 -13.06
N GLY A 173 5.03 -15.11 -14.36
CA GLY A 173 5.40 -16.24 -15.21
C GLY A 173 6.73 -16.90 -14.84
N ASN A 174 7.63 -16.17 -14.19
CA ASN A 174 8.91 -16.65 -13.69
C ASN A 174 8.93 -16.86 -12.16
N GLY A 175 7.78 -16.86 -11.51
CA GLY A 175 7.66 -16.94 -10.05
C GLY A 175 8.28 -18.20 -9.45
N ASP A 176 8.22 -19.34 -10.15
CA ASP A 176 8.87 -20.60 -9.77
C ASP A 176 10.41 -20.47 -9.74
N MET A 177 11.01 -19.78 -10.69
CA MET A 177 12.45 -19.56 -10.75
C MET A 177 12.91 -18.50 -9.75
N ASN A 178 12.12 -17.45 -9.57
CA ASN A 178 12.43 -16.30 -8.70
C ASN A 178 11.99 -16.50 -7.25
N ARG A 179 11.35 -17.63 -6.95
CA ARG A 179 10.77 -17.91 -5.62
C ARG A 179 9.82 -16.80 -5.18
N HIS A 180 8.91 -16.40 -6.10
CA HIS A 180 7.99 -15.29 -5.91
C HIS A 180 6.56 -15.79 -5.66
N TYR A 181 5.95 -15.34 -4.57
CA TYR A 181 4.65 -15.80 -4.08
C TYR A 181 3.47 -15.45 -5.01
N ARG A 182 3.57 -14.37 -5.80
CA ARG A 182 2.46 -13.91 -6.68
C ARG A 182 1.96 -14.98 -7.63
N GLN A 183 2.84 -15.82 -8.17
CA GLN A 183 2.45 -16.88 -9.09
C GLN A 183 1.36 -17.77 -8.51
N ALA A 184 1.51 -18.24 -7.27
CA ALA A 184 0.52 -19.09 -6.60
C ALA A 184 -0.81 -18.34 -6.38
N HIS A 185 -0.77 -17.07 -6.02
CA HIS A 185 -1.98 -16.28 -5.86
C HIS A 185 -2.74 -16.13 -7.18
N PHE A 186 -2.08 -15.79 -8.28
CA PHE A 186 -2.71 -15.65 -9.59
C PHE A 186 -3.23 -16.99 -10.16
N MET A 187 -2.62 -18.11 -9.78
CA MET A 187 -3.12 -19.45 -10.16
C MET A 187 -4.38 -19.84 -9.38
N HIS A 188 -4.51 -19.46 -8.12
CA HIS A 188 -5.51 -20.04 -7.22
C HIS A 188 -6.60 -19.07 -6.76
N ARG A 189 -6.43 -17.77 -6.96
CA ARG A 189 -7.35 -16.72 -6.51
C ARG A 189 -7.95 -15.98 -7.70
N ASN A 190 -9.05 -15.24 -7.46
CA ASN A 190 -9.69 -14.39 -8.47
C ASN A 190 -10.38 -13.21 -7.79
N GLY A 191 -9.72 -12.06 -7.79
CA GLY A 191 -10.20 -10.88 -7.09
C GLY A 191 -9.27 -9.67 -7.25
N GLU A 192 -9.56 -8.61 -6.54
CA GLU A 192 -8.66 -7.48 -6.38
C GLU A 192 -7.49 -7.88 -5.47
N LEU A 193 -6.42 -8.43 -6.05
CA LEU A 193 -5.32 -9.03 -5.29
C LEU A 193 -4.36 -8.01 -4.68
N TYR A 194 -4.42 -6.74 -5.12
CA TYR A 194 -3.48 -5.71 -4.67
C TYR A 194 -4.14 -4.33 -4.52
N PRO A 195 -5.16 -4.19 -3.65
CA PRO A 195 -6.04 -3.01 -3.61
C PRO A 195 -5.38 -1.75 -3.04
N THR A 196 -4.28 -1.85 -2.28
CA THR A 196 -3.88 -0.80 -1.35
C THR A 196 -3.22 0.40 -2.02
N HIS A 197 -2.54 0.22 -3.15
CA HIS A 197 -1.84 1.30 -3.86
C HIS A 197 -2.79 2.39 -4.39
N GLU A 198 -3.97 1.99 -4.84
CA GLU A 198 -5.01 2.90 -5.27
C GLU A 198 -5.95 3.29 -4.13
N LEU A 199 -6.35 2.32 -3.30
CA LEU A 199 -7.32 2.55 -2.23
C LEU A 199 -6.75 3.39 -1.08
N GLY A 200 -5.47 3.23 -0.74
CA GLY A 200 -4.84 3.96 0.36
C GLY A 200 -4.96 5.48 0.21
N PRO A 201 -4.46 6.06 -0.89
CA PRO A 201 -4.66 7.49 -1.16
C PRO A 201 -6.13 7.90 -1.19
N ILE A 202 -7.01 7.12 -1.86
CA ILE A 202 -8.45 7.41 -1.93
C ILE A 202 -9.09 7.38 -0.52
N ALA A 203 -8.70 6.46 0.34
CA ALA A 203 -9.19 6.38 1.71
C ALA A 203 -8.83 7.63 2.51
N ASN A 204 -7.64 8.19 2.30
CA ASN A 204 -7.24 9.47 2.89
C ASN A 204 -8.04 10.64 2.33
N TYR A 205 -8.30 10.68 1.01
CA TYR A 205 -9.14 11.72 0.38
C TYR A 205 -10.56 11.75 0.93
N LEU A 206 -11.11 10.57 1.22
CA LEU A 206 -12.50 10.39 1.66
C LEU A 206 -12.64 10.23 3.18
N ASN A 207 -11.56 10.40 3.95
CA ASN A 207 -11.53 10.22 5.40
C ASN A 207 -12.08 8.86 5.87
N ILE A 208 -11.80 7.78 5.14
CA ILE A 208 -12.21 6.42 5.53
C ILE A 208 -11.62 6.09 6.90
N ASN A 209 -12.45 5.50 7.76
CA ASN A 209 -12.19 5.25 9.19
C ASN A 209 -12.00 6.52 10.05
N ARG A 210 -12.20 7.74 9.51
CA ARG A 210 -11.99 9.05 10.18
C ARG A 210 -13.14 10.03 9.90
N GLY A 211 -14.36 9.57 9.93
CA GLY A 211 -15.58 10.31 9.61
C GLY A 211 -16.39 9.70 8.46
N ASN A 212 -15.82 8.72 7.77
CA ASN A 212 -16.46 7.97 6.68
C ASN A 212 -16.05 6.49 6.75
N ARG A 213 -16.75 5.62 6.03
CA ARG A 213 -16.39 4.20 5.90
C ARG A 213 -16.88 3.62 4.59
N MET A 214 -16.23 2.56 4.12
CA MET A 214 -16.74 1.71 3.06
C MET A 214 -17.87 0.82 3.61
N LEU A 215 -19.00 0.73 2.90
CA LEU A 215 -20.18 -0.01 3.33
C LEU A 215 -20.34 -1.37 2.63
N SER A 216 -20.20 -1.37 1.34
CA SER A 216 -20.39 -2.56 0.50
C SER A 216 -19.60 -2.43 -0.80
N LEU A 217 -19.31 -3.55 -1.41
CA LEU A 217 -18.70 -3.61 -2.73
C LEU A 217 -19.42 -4.62 -3.63
N THR A 218 -19.23 -4.45 -4.93
CA THR A 218 -19.47 -5.48 -5.95
C THR A 218 -18.26 -5.56 -6.86
N SER A 219 -17.91 -6.77 -7.28
CA SER A 219 -16.71 -6.99 -8.10
C SER A 219 -16.99 -7.96 -9.24
N MET A 220 -16.36 -7.71 -10.38
CA MET A 220 -16.48 -8.53 -11.58
C MET A 220 -15.09 -8.76 -12.18
N ALA A 221 -14.81 -10.03 -12.50
CA ALA A 221 -13.59 -10.43 -13.17
C ALA A 221 -13.84 -10.72 -14.65
N SER A 222 -12.92 -10.34 -15.50
CA SER A 222 -12.88 -10.76 -16.91
C SER A 222 -12.44 -12.21 -17.05
N LYS A 223 -12.37 -12.72 -18.26
CA LYS A 223 -11.68 -13.99 -18.56
C LYS A 223 -10.20 -13.88 -18.25
N ALA A 224 -9.53 -15.01 -17.97
CA ALA A 224 -8.11 -15.14 -17.75
C ALA A 224 -7.42 -15.72 -19.01
N CYS A 225 -6.68 -14.93 -19.75
CA CYS A 225 -6.00 -15.31 -20.98
C CYS A 225 -4.54 -14.87 -21.02
N GLY A 226 -4.23 -13.71 -20.45
CA GLY A 226 -2.95 -13.02 -20.63
C GLY A 226 -1.76 -13.83 -20.15
N MET A 227 -1.86 -14.50 -18.99
CA MET A 227 -0.78 -15.34 -18.47
C MET A 227 -0.55 -16.58 -19.32
N HIS A 228 -1.62 -17.20 -19.82
CA HIS A 228 -1.52 -18.37 -20.68
C HIS A 228 -0.79 -18.04 -21.99
N GLU A 229 -1.23 -16.99 -22.69
CA GLU A 229 -0.60 -16.54 -23.93
C GLU A 229 0.86 -16.12 -23.73
N TRP A 230 1.16 -15.47 -22.60
CA TRP A 230 2.52 -15.08 -22.26
C TRP A 230 3.43 -16.29 -22.05
N LEU A 231 2.95 -17.30 -21.29
CA LEU A 231 3.69 -18.53 -21.01
C LEU A 231 3.92 -19.38 -22.26
N GLU A 232 2.91 -19.54 -23.11
CA GLU A 232 3.05 -20.25 -24.39
C GLU A 232 4.13 -19.62 -25.28
N LYS A 233 4.23 -18.29 -25.27
CA LYS A 233 5.22 -17.55 -26.07
C LYS A 233 6.62 -17.60 -25.47
N HIS A 234 6.77 -17.42 -24.15
CA HIS A 234 8.06 -17.18 -23.51
C HIS A 234 8.63 -18.40 -22.77
N ARG A 235 7.76 -19.35 -22.38
CA ARG A 235 8.11 -20.55 -21.64
C ARG A 235 7.32 -21.78 -22.11
N PRO A 236 7.29 -22.10 -23.43
CA PRO A 236 6.41 -23.17 -23.97
C PRO A 236 6.71 -24.55 -23.37
N ASP A 237 7.97 -24.82 -22.99
CA ASP A 237 8.39 -26.09 -22.41
C ASP A 237 8.15 -26.20 -20.89
N SER A 238 7.72 -25.10 -20.24
CA SER A 238 7.40 -25.11 -18.82
C SER A 238 6.06 -25.81 -18.55
N PRO A 239 5.96 -26.60 -17.47
CA PRO A 239 4.66 -27.12 -17.03
C PRO A 239 3.61 -26.02 -16.80
N LEU A 240 4.04 -24.81 -16.45
CA LEU A 240 3.18 -23.64 -16.23
C LEU A 240 2.43 -23.20 -17.48
N ALA A 241 2.96 -23.46 -18.70
CA ALA A 241 2.28 -23.14 -19.96
C ALA A 241 0.95 -23.90 -20.13
N LYS A 242 0.81 -25.04 -19.41
CA LYS A 242 -0.41 -25.86 -19.40
C LYS A 242 -1.25 -25.68 -18.14
N SER A 243 -0.82 -24.82 -17.24
CA SER A 243 -1.52 -24.57 -15.97
C SER A 243 -2.67 -23.57 -16.15
N VAL A 244 -3.68 -23.70 -15.29
CA VAL A 244 -4.78 -22.75 -15.24
C VAL A 244 -4.41 -21.62 -14.30
N PHE A 245 -4.63 -20.39 -14.74
CA PHE A 245 -4.60 -19.18 -13.91
C PHE A 245 -6.05 -18.76 -13.70
N ASN A 246 -6.47 -18.64 -12.44
CA ASN A 246 -7.86 -18.32 -12.10
C ASN A 246 -8.11 -16.80 -12.03
N GLU A 247 -7.04 -16.01 -11.81
CA GLU A 247 -7.17 -14.57 -11.77
C GLU A 247 -7.61 -14.00 -13.11
N GLY A 248 -8.74 -13.30 -13.14
CA GLY A 248 -9.20 -12.59 -14.33
C GLY A 248 -8.17 -11.54 -14.77
N ASP A 249 -8.01 -11.36 -16.08
CA ASP A 249 -7.04 -10.38 -16.60
C ASP A 249 -7.33 -8.97 -16.11
N ILE A 250 -8.62 -8.64 -15.95
CA ILE A 250 -9.07 -7.37 -15.35
C ILE A 250 -10.15 -7.67 -14.32
N VAL A 251 -9.95 -7.16 -13.11
CA VAL A 251 -10.97 -7.15 -12.06
C VAL A 251 -11.41 -5.71 -11.81
N THR A 252 -12.72 -5.47 -11.87
CA THR A 252 -13.32 -4.15 -11.60
C THR A 252 -14.20 -4.23 -10.38
N THR A 253 -13.97 -3.35 -9.42
CA THR A 253 -14.70 -3.29 -8.15
C THR A 253 -15.33 -1.93 -7.94
N LEU A 254 -16.59 -1.90 -7.54
CA LEU A 254 -17.30 -0.69 -7.13
C LEU A 254 -17.60 -0.77 -5.64
N ILE A 255 -17.24 0.29 -4.91
CA ILE A 255 -17.43 0.41 -3.46
C ILE A 255 -18.36 1.58 -3.17
N LYS A 256 -19.29 1.40 -2.24
CA LYS A 256 -20.16 2.45 -1.71
C LYS A 256 -19.69 2.90 -0.34
N CYS A 257 -19.57 4.22 -0.12
CA CYS A 257 -19.18 4.83 1.16
C CYS A 257 -20.39 5.37 1.94
N ALA A 258 -20.23 5.52 3.25
CA ALA A 258 -21.26 6.04 4.16
C ALA A 258 -21.58 7.51 3.89
N GLY A 259 -20.61 8.32 3.51
CA GLY A 259 -20.81 9.72 3.12
C GLY A 259 -21.54 9.89 1.77
N GLY A 260 -21.78 8.80 1.04
CA GLY A 260 -22.48 8.80 -0.23
C GLY A 260 -21.57 8.67 -1.45
N GLU A 261 -20.27 8.81 -1.28
CA GLU A 261 -19.28 8.67 -2.35
C GLU A 261 -19.22 7.25 -2.88
N THR A 262 -18.70 7.11 -4.09
CA THR A 262 -18.36 5.82 -4.69
C THR A 262 -16.87 5.76 -5.02
N ILE A 263 -16.30 4.54 -4.92
CA ILE A 263 -14.93 4.26 -5.34
C ILE A 263 -14.98 3.17 -6.41
N GLN A 264 -14.20 3.34 -7.47
CA GLN A 264 -13.95 2.30 -8.45
C GLN A 264 -12.48 1.88 -8.34
N LEU A 265 -12.23 0.56 -8.21
CA LEU A 265 -10.90 -0.02 -8.27
C LEU A 265 -10.77 -0.90 -9.51
N THR A 266 -9.56 -0.96 -10.09
CA THR A 266 -9.25 -1.83 -11.22
C THR A 266 -7.91 -2.52 -10.99
N HIS A 267 -7.91 -3.85 -10.98
CA HIS A 267 -6.70 -4.67 -10.99
C HIS A 267 -6.44 -5.18 -12.41
N ASP A 268 -5.26 -4.87 -12.96
CA ASP A 268 -4.89 -5.18 -14.35
C ASP A 268 -3.38 -5.47 -14.42
N CYS A 269 -3.02 -6.77 -14.22
CA CYS A 269 -1.62 -7.17 -14.05
C CYS A 269 -1.14 -8.23 -15.05
N THR A 270 -2.03 -8.77 -15.88
CA THR A 270 -1.73 -9.90 -16.77
C THR A 270 -1.87 -9.57 -18.26
N LEU A 271 -2.03 -8.28 -18.58
CA LEU A 271 -2.08 -7.78 -19.95
C LEU A 271 -0.96 -6.76 -20.23
N PRO A 272 -0.58 -6.55 -21.53
CA PRO A 272 0.47 -5.59 -21.89
C PRO A 272 -0.03 -4.15 -21.71
N ARG A 273 0.66 -3.40 -20.86
CA ARG A 273 0.34 -1.99 -20.61
C ARG A 273 1.48 -1.23 -19.95
N PRO A 274 1.53 0.12 -20.04
CA PRO A 274 2.36 0.93 -19.15
C PRO A 274 1.79 0.91 -17.72
N TYR A 275 2.65 1.21 -16.74
CA TYR A 275 2.22 1.38 -15.35
C TYR A 275 1.30 2.59 -15.19
N SER A 276 0.22 2.43 -14.44
CA SER A 276 -0.67 3.51 -13.99
C SER A 276 -1.40 3.09 -12.71
N ARG A 277 -1.70 4.05 -11.86
CA ARG A 277 -2.65 3.85 -10.75
C ARG A 277 -4.05 4.30 -11.10
N GLY A 278 -4.29 4.74 -12.34
CA GLY A 278 -5.60 5.05 -12.89
C GLY A 278 -6.38 6.10 -12.09
N GLY A 279 -5.66 6.98 -11.36
CA GLY A 279 -6.24 7.90 -10.41
C GLY A 279 -7.26 8.85 -11.04
N VAL A 280 -8.46 8.93 -10.46
CA VAL A 280 -9.50 9.90 -10.82
C VAL A 280 -10.13 10.48 -9.57
N ILE A 281 -10.27 11.80 -9.53
CA ILE A 281 -11.03 12.53 -8.51
C ILE A 281 -12.15 13.30 -9.20
N ARG A 282 -13.38 13.13 -8.72
CA ARG A 282 -14.57 13.85 -9.21
C ARG A 282 -15.25 14.54 -8.04
N GLY A 283 -15.29 15.85 -8.12
CA GLY A 283 -16.00 16.68 -7.17
C GLY A 283 -16.99 17.63 -7.84
N THR A 284 -17.74 18.37 -7.03
CA THR A 284 -18.78 19.31 -7.53
C THR A 284 -18.21 20.54 -8.24
N LYS A 285 -16.91 20.84 -8.07
CA LYS A 285 -16.23 21.99 -8.66
C LYS A 285 -15.09 21.62 -9.59
N GLY A 286 -14.84 20.32 -9.82
CA GLY A 286 -13.78 19.94 -10.74
C GLY A 286 -13.45 18.46 -10.73
N MET A 287 -12.49 18.10 -11.55
CA MET A 287 -11.97 16.75 -11.68
C MET A 287 -10.47 16.73 -11.97
N TRP A 288 -9.84 15.65 -11.62
CA TRP A 288 -8.47 15.31 -12.00
C TRP A 288 -8.40 13.86 -12.51
N MET A 289 -7.52 13.62 -13.49
CA MET A 289 -7.25 12.29 -14.06
C MET A 289 -5.74 12.06 -14.21
N GLU A 290 -5.26 10.92 -13.75
CA GLU A 290 -3.84 10.54 -13.81
C GLU A 290 -3.37 10.26 -15.24
N ASP A 291 -4.06 9.40 -15.97
CA ASP A 291 -3.63 8.96 -17.31
C ASP A 291 -3.45 10.09 -18.32
N GLY A 292 -4.20 11.14 -18.19
CA GLY A 292 -4.06 12.35 -19.00
C GLY A 292 -3.22 13.44 -18.34
N ARG A 293 -2.76 13.27 -17.10
CA ARG A 293 -2.16 14.34 -16.28
C ARG A 293 -2.92 15.64 -16.40
N SER A 294 -4.24 15.55 -16.24
CA SER A 294 -5.17 16.60 -16.62
C SER A 294 -6.15 16.95 -15.51
N ILE A 295 -6.53 18.22 -15.48
CA ILE A 295 -7.43 18.79 -14.48
C ILE A 295 -8.44 19.72 -15.16
N PHE A 296 -9.68 19.73 -14.64
CA PHE A 296 -10.71 20.71 -14.99
C PHE A 296 -11.31 21.27 -13.70
N LEU A 297 -11.30 22.59 -13.56
CA LEU A 297 -11.86 23.30 -12.41
C LEU A 297 -12.86 24.34 -12.91
N GLU A 298 -14.10 24.26 -12.43
CA GLU A 298 -15.18 25.18 -12.79
C GLU A 298 -14.80 26.63 -12.50
N GLY A 299 -14.98 27.50 -13.51
CA GLY A 299 -14.66 28.93 -13.41
C GLY A 299 -13.16 29.27 -13.33
N ILE A 300 -12.26 28.27 -13.42
CA ILE A 300 -10.79 28.45 -13.38
C ILE A 300 -10.15 27.95 -14.66
N THR A 301 -10.46 26.71 -15.06
CA THR A 301 -10.00 26.18 -16.35
C THR A 301 -10.70 26.93 -17.47
N PRO A 302 -9.98 27.42 -18.51
CA PRO A 302 -10.56 28.16 -19.59
C PRO A 302 -11.69 27.37 -20.27
N GLU A 303 -12.88 27.94 -20.30
CA GLU A 303 -14.03 27.36 -21.00
C GLU A 303 -13.99 27.74 -22.47
N ASP A 304 -14.16 26.76 -23.35
CA ASP A 304 -14.34 27.00 -24.76
C ASP A 304 -15.81 27.44 -24.97
N PRO A 305 -16.07 28.61 -25.61
CA PRO A 305 -17.44 29.06 -25.88
C PRO A 305 -18.19 28.17 -26.88
N THR A 306 -17.53 27.24 -27.55
CA THR A 306 -18.15 26.22 -28.36
C THR A 306 -18.62 25.05 -27.47
N TYR A 307 -19.90 24.92 -27.34
CA TYR A 307 -20.74 24.07 -26.52
C TYR A 307 -20.26 22.62 -26.22
N TRP A 308 -19.45 21.99 -27.08
CA TRP A 308 -19.05 20.61 -26.94
C TRP A 308 -17.57 20.42 -26.57
N THR A 309 -16.81 21.47 -26.37
CA THR A 309 -15.37 21.43 -26.30
C THR A 309 -14.77 21.85 -24.94
N HIS A 310 -15.44 21.50 -23.82
CA HIS A 310 -14.81 21.65 -22.53
C HIS A 310 -13.55 20.78 -22.51
N ARG A 311 -12.38 21.39 -22.35
CA ARG A 311 -11.10 20.69 -22.34
C ARG A 311 -10.47 20.80 -20.96
N ALA A 312 -10.03 19.66 -20.43
CA ALA A 312 -9.11 19.65 -19.30
C ALA A 312 -7.77 20.26 -19.72
N GLU A 313 -7.09 20.89 -18.79
CA GLU A 313 -5.74 21.40 -18.96
C GLU A 313 -4.70 20.52 -18.23
N PRO A 314 -3.39 20.61 -18.60
CA PRO A 314 -2.34 19.90 -17.86
C PRO A 314 -2.31 20.31 -16.40
N ASP A 315 -2.17 19.33 -15.51
CA ASP A 315 -2.22 19.54 -14.05
C ASP A 315 -0.96 20.19 -13.45
N LYS A 316 0.14 20.27 -14.19
CA LYS A 316 1.48 20.67 -13.73
C LYS A 316 1.48 21.94 -12.85
N LYS A 317 0.82 23.02 -13.29
CA LYS A 317 0.80 24.28 -12.52
C LYS A 317 0.11 24.12 -11.17
N TYR A 318 -0.93 23.26 -11.10
CA TYR A 318 -1.65 23.00 -9.86
C TYR A 318 -0.84 22.11 -8.94
N MET A 319 -0.14 21.10 -9.46
CA MET A 319 0.78 20.27 -8.70
C MET A 319 1.90 21.09 -8.06
N GLU A 320 2.40 22.11 -8.74
CA GLU A 320 3.40 23.04 -8.18
C GLU A 320 2.78 23.97 -7.13
N GLN A 321 1.61 24.55 -7.41
CA GLN A 321 0.92 25.50 -6.53
C GLN A 321 0.48 24.85 -5.21
N TYR A 322 -0.12 23.67 -5.29
CA TYR A 322 -0.72 22.98 -4.16
C TYR A 322 0.15 21.87 -3.56
N ARG A 323 1.44 21.81 -3.96
CA ARG A 323 2.36 20.79 -3.43
C ARG A 323 2.28 20.74 -1.91
N HIS A 324 2.13 19.50 -1.39
CA HIS A 324 2.01 19.26 0.03
C HIS A 324 3.23 19.78 0.80
N PRO A 325 3.08 20.35 2.02
CA PRO A 325 4.22 20.88 2.80
C PRO A 325 5.32 19.84 3.00
N LEU A 326 4.99 18.58 3.31
CA LEU A 326 5.97 17.51 3.44
C LEU A 326 6.86 17.39 2.19
N TRP A 327 6.27 17.44 0.99
CA TRP A 327 7.03 17.31 -0.25
C TRP A 327 7.85 18.54 -0.59
N ARG A 328 7.44 19.74 -0.15
CA ARG A 328 8.28 20.94 -0.28
C ARG A 328 9.57 20.78 0.51
N GLU A 329 9.47 20.38 1.78
CA GLU A 329 10.63 20.15 2.63
C GLU A 329 11.46 18.95 2.18
N TYR A 330 10.81 17.86 1.73
CA TYR A 330 11.52 16.66 1.27
C TYR A 330 12.36 16.92 0.03
N ARG A 331 11.90 17.78 -0.87
CA ARG A 331 12.70 18.20 -2.03
C ARG A 331 13.91 19.04 -1.62
N GLU A 332 13.78 19.89 -0.62
CA GLU A 332 14.88 20.67 -0.04
C GLU A 332 15.88 19.78 0.70
N PHE A 333 15.40 18.78 1.41
CA PHE A 333 16.21 17.79 2.12
C PHE A 333 17.01 16.89 1.15
N GLY A 334 16.49 16.66 -0.05
CA GLY A 334 16.99 15.72 -1.05
C GLY A 334 16.22 14.41 -1.02
N VAL A 335 15.48 14.15 -2.10
CA VAL A 335 14.67 12.93 -2.26
C VAL A 335 15.56 11.69 -2.24
N ARG A 336 15.19 10.68 -1.44
CA ARG A 336 15.96 9.46 -1.21
C ARG A 336 15.08 8.22 -1.35
N GLY A 337 15.73 7.06 -1.50
CA GLY A 337 15.05 5.77 -1.60
C GLY A 337 14.46 5.51 -2.97
N ASN A 338 13.67 4.44 -3.06
CA ASN A 338 13.05 3.97 -4.30
C ASN A 338 11.63 4.55 -4.46
N HIS A 339 11.00 4.24 -5.60
CA HIS A 339 9.66 4.71 -5.94
C HIS A 339 9.54 6.23 -5.79
N ASP A 340 10.46 6.97 -6.44
CA ASP A 340 10.49 8.44 -6.41
C ASP A 340 10.50 9.05 -4.99
N GLY A 341 11.05 8.30 -4.03
CA GLY A 341 11.21 8.74 -2.64
C GLY A 341 10.09 8.32 -1.67
N MET A 342 8.99 7.76 -2.15
CA MET A 342 7.87 7.32 -1.30
C MET A 342 8.29 6.29 -0.25
N ASP A 343 9.19 5.38 -0.61
CA ASP A 343 9.68 4.33 0.28
C ASP A 343 10.41 4.90 1.51
N TYR A 344 11.20 5.94 1.32
CA TYR A 344 11.87 6.59 2.43
C TYR A 344 10.86 7.22 3.39
N LEU A 345 9.85 7.92 2.87
CA LEU A 345 8.85 8.62 3.68
C LEU A 345 8.00 7.65 4.51
N VAL A 346 7.49 6.57 3.92
CA VAL A 346 6.67 5.60 4.65
C VAL A 346 7.46 4.87 5.73
N LEU A 347 8.72 4.52 5.46
CA LEU A 347 9.59 3.91 6.47
C LEU A 347 9.97 4.89 7.58
N ARG A 348 10.21 6.17 7.26
CA ARG A 348 10.43 7.22 8.27
C ARG A 348 9.23 7.40 9.17
N ALA A 349 8.02 7.42 8.61
CA ALA A 349 6.79 7.50 9.39
C ALA A 349 6.67 6.35 10.40
N PHE A 350 7.04 5.15 10.01
CA PHE A 350 7.09 4.01 10.93
C PHE A 350 8.14 4.19 12.03
N VAL A 351 9.38 4.50 11.65
CA VAL A 351 10.49 4.70 12.62
C VAL A 351 10.10 5.78 13.63
N GLU A 352 9.54 6.89 13.17
CA GLU A 352 9.09 8.00 14.01
C GLU A 352 7.96 7.57 14.96
N SER A 353 7.00 6.75 14.49
CA SER A 353 5.94 6.23 15.36
C SER A 353 6.49 5.34 16.48
N VAL A 354 7.55 4.58 16.21
CA VAL A 354 8.25 3.77 17.23
C VAL A 354 8.96 4.66 18.23
N GLN A 355 9.71 5.67 17.77
CA GLN A 355 10.43 6.62 18.62
C GLN A 355 9.49 7.39 19.54
N ASN A 356 8.38 7.88 19.02
CA ASN A 356 7.41 8.70 19.75
C ASN A 356 6.40 7.89 20.55
N GLN A 357 6.43 6.54 20.47
CA GLN A 357 5.43 5.66 21.07
C GLN A 357 3.99 6.07 20.68
N SER A 358 3.80 6.52 19.43
CA SER A 358 2.54 7.01 18.89
C SER A 358 1.86 5.99 17.98
N GLU A 359 0.58 6.23 17.68
CA GLU A 359 -0.12 5.53 16.60
C GLU A 359 0.53 5.89 15.26
N PRO A 360 0.70 4.93 14.34
CA PRO A 360 1.22 5.21 13.01
C PRO A 360 0.16 5.89 12.14
N PRO A 361 0.58 6.64 11.10
CA PRO A 361 -0.35 7.34 10.19
C PRO A 361 -1.32 6.40 9.43
N ILE A 362 -0.86 5.20 9.10
CA ILE A 362 -1.68 4.15 8.48
C ILE A 362 -1.79 3.02 9.49
N ASP A 363 -2.84 3.03 10.27
CA ASP A 363 -3.01 2.18 11.45
C ASP A 363 -3.66 0.82 11.15
N VAL A 364 -3.89 0.04 12.22
CA VAL A 364 -4.46 -1.30 12.13
C VAL A 364 -5.86 -1.33 11.48
N TYR A 365 -6.66 -0.28 11.66
CA TYR A 365 -8.01 -0.20 11.09
C TYR A 365 -7.95 0.08 9.59
N ASP A 366 -7.01 0.91 9.15
CA ASP A 366 -6.74 1.15 7.73
C ASP A 366 -6.21 -0.13 7.08
N ALA A 367 -5.23 -0.77 7.70
CA ALA A 367 -4.69 -2.05 7.23
C ALA A 367 -5.80 -3.10 7.07
N ALA A 368 -6.61 -3.33 8.10
CA ALA A 368 -7.69 -4.32 8.05
C ALA A 368 -8.74 -3.97 6.98
N SER A 369 -9.16 -2.70 6.90
CA SER A 369 -10.16 -2.26 5.92
C SER A 369 -9.69 -2.39 4.48
N TRP A 370 -8.43 -2.00 4.19
CA TRP A 370 -7.92 -2.03 2.82
C TRP A 370 -7.54 -3.44 2.37
N LEU A 371 -6.88 -4.22 3.22
CA LEU A 371 -6.49 -5.59 2.90
C LEU A 371 -7.69 -6.54 2.75
N SER A 372 -8.79 -6.29 3.48
CA SER A 372 -10.00 -7.11 3.39
C SER A 372 -10.70 -7.04 2.03
N ILE A 373 -10.44 -5.99 1.24
CA ILE A 373 -11.03 -5.83 -0.10
C ILE A 373 -10.75 -7.04 -0.98
N THR A 374 -9.54 -7.62 -0.89
CA THR A 374 -9.20 -8.83 -1.65
C THR A 374 -10.19 -9.96 -1.38
N CYS A 375 -10.39 -10.34 -0.12
CA CYS A 375 -11.31 -11.44 0.25
C CYS A 375 -12.77 -11.14 -0.12
N LEU A 376 -13.18 -9.88 0.01
CA LEU A 376 -14.56 -9.46 -0.28
C LEU A 376 -14.82 -9.44 -1.79
N THR A 377 -13.84 -9.07 -2.61
CA THR A 377 -13.97 -9.14 -4.06
C THR A 377 -14.03 -10.58 -4.57
N GLU A 378 -13.22 -11.48 -4.00
CA GLU A 378 -13.30 -12.91 -4.27
C GLU A 378 -14.70 -13.46 -3.94
N ALA A 379 -15.26 -13.09 -2.78
CA ALA A 379 -16.61 -13.50 -2.39
C ALA A 379 -17.68 -12.95 -3.35
N SER A 380 -17.57 -11.68 -3.76
CA SER A 380 -18.48 -11.09 -4.75
C SER A 380 -18.43 -11.81 -6.08
N ILE A 381 -17.24 -12.04 -6.63
CA ILE A 381 -17.04 -12.74 -7.92
C ILE A 381 -17.58 -14.17 -7.83
N ALA A 382 -17.26 -14.90 -6.77
CA ALA A 382 -17.71 -16.29 -6.59
C ALA A 382 -19.24 -16.44 -6.49
N THR A 383 -19.94 -15.37 -6.10
CA THR A 383 -21.40 -15.34 -6.00
C THR A 383 -22.07 -14.61 -7.17
N GLY A 384 -21.39 -14.53 -8.32
CA GLY A 384 -21.93 -13.91 -9.54
C GLY A 384 -21.99 -12.40 -9.48
N SER A 385 -20.99 -11.77 -8.89
CA SER A 385 -20.88 -10.32 -8.69
C SER A 385 -21.94 -9.74 -7.74
N ALA A 386 -22.43 -10.55 -6.82
CA ALA A 386 -23.37 -10.08 -5.81
C ALA A 386 -22.73 -9.04 -4.89
N PRO A 387 -23.49 -8.05 -4.38
CA PRO A 387 -23.02 -7.12 -3.39
C PRO A 387 -22.59 -7.82 -2.10
N VAL A 388 -21.44 -7.42 -1.55
CA VAL A 388 -20.88 -7.93 -0.29
C VAL A 388 -20.71 -6.77 0.68
N ALA A 389 -21.13 -6.95 1.93
CA ALA A 389 -20.94 -5.95 2.98
C ALA A 389 -19.46 -5.88 3.40
N ILE A 390 -18.95 -4.66 3.59
CA ILE A 390 -17.60 -4.44 4.11
C ILE A 390 -17.69 -4.30 5.64
N PRO A 391 -16.94 -5.13 6.40
CA PRO A 391 -16.96 -5.06 7.86
C PRO A 391 -16.55 -3.70 8.41
N ASP A 392 -17.11 -3.33 9.54
CA ASP A 392 -16.65 -2.18 10.33
C ASP A 392 -15.61 -2.63 11.36
N PHE A 393 -14.35 -2.62 10.98
CA PHE A 393 -13.24 -2.99 11.85
C PHE A 393 -13.04 -2.01 13.02
N THR A 394 -13.64 -0.80 12.95
CA THR A 394 -13.54 0.21 13.99
C THR A 394 -14.61 0.05 15.08
N ALA A 395 -15.56 -0.87 14.91
CA ALA A 395 -16.70 -1.06 15.82
C ALA A 395 -17.46 0.25 16.10
N GLY A 396 -17.75 1.04 15.06
CA GLY A 396 -18.48 2.30 15.12
C GLY A 396 -17.61 3.54 15.40
N ARG A 397 -16.34 3.37 15.73
CA ARG A 397 -15.44 4.51 16.03
C ARG A 397 -15.09 5.37 14.80
N TRP A 398 -15.34 4.88 13.60
CA TRP A 398 -15.14 5.63 12.36
C TRP A 398 -15.92 6.94 12.29
N CYS A 399 -17.05 7.05 12.99
CA CYS A 399 -17.88 8.27 13.02
C CYS A 399 -17.30 9.36 13.95
N LEU A 400 -16.29 9.02 14.76
CA LEU A 400 -15.60 9.98 15.61
C LEU A 400 -14.33 10.44 14.91
N PRO A 401 -14.04 11.77 14.89
CA PRO A 401 -12.73 12.21 14.41
C PRO A 401 -11.68 11.54 15.29
N ARG A 402 -10.81 10.73 14.68
CA ARG A 402 -9.64 10.24 15.39
C ARG A 402 -8.72 11.45 15.65
N LYS A 403 -8.27 11.60 16.88
CA LYS A 403 -7.18 12.52 17.15
C LYS A 403 -5.99 12.02 16.37
N ASN A 404 -5.47 12.84 15.47
CA ASN A 404 -4.18 12.55 14.92
C ASN A 404 -3.21 12.36 16.06
N PRO A 405 -2.33 11.35 15.98
CA PRO A 405 -1.19 11.29 16.87
C PRO A 405 -0.47 12.63 16.81
N ALA A 406 0.26 12.97 17.86
CA ALA A 406 1.01 14.23 17.92
C ALA A 406 1.71 14.43 16.57
N ARG A 407 1.43 15.55 15.92
CA ARG A 407 1.86 15.85 14.54
C ARG A 407 3.33 15.54 14.37
N ALA A 408 3.58 14.42 13.76
CA ALA A 408 4.91 14.00 13.38
C ALA A 408 5.23 14.59 12.00
N PRO A 409 6.50 14.86 11.69
CA PRO A 409 6.91 15.37 10.38
C PRO A 409 6.38 14.55 9.19
N PHE A 410 6.19 13.27 9.39
CA PHE A 410 5.75 12.33 8.35
C PHE A 410 4.26 11.95 8.45
N ASP A 411 3.48 12.71 9.20
CA ASP A 411 2.02 12.57 9.24
C ASP A 411 1.40 12.87 7.86
N LEU A 412 0.29 12.19 7.56
CA LEU A 412 -0.45 12.38 6.31
C LEU A 412 -1.46 13.53 6.36
N ASP A 413 -1.55 14.24 7.47
CA ASP A 413 -2.48 15.37 7.65
C ASP A 413 -1.93 16.73 7.21
#